data_aac068660a27f77d35112d185a271133
#
_entry.id   aac068660a27f77d35112d185a271133
#
_cell.length_a   1.000
_cell.length_b   1.000
_cell.length_c   1.000
_cell.angle_alpha   90.00
_cell.angle_beta   90.00
_cell.angle_gamma   90.00
#
_symmetry.space_group_name_H-M   'P 1'
#
loop_
_entity.id
_entity.type
_entity.pdbx_description
1 polymer ?
#
loop_
_entity_poly.entity_id
_entity_poly.type
_entity_poly.pdbx_seq_one_letter_code
_entity_poly.pdbx_strand_id
1 'polypeptide(L)'
;AVVVIGWFLAHRYDGIRLWNLQGVPGMVPLVWIGTAISFLFLYPATYNLLEIPAVLKPQVRLYATGIIRISRHPQAIGQILWCVTHALWIGSSFMLVTCIGLIGHHLFAVWHGDRRLRARFGDGFEELKANTSVVPFLAVIDGRQQLDWREFLRPAQLGIVIAVGIFWWAHRFIGTAGAMVRNSALESLLG
;
A
#
# COMPACT_ATOMS: atom_id res chain seq x y z
N ALA A 1 12.15 5.27 11.49
CA ALA A 1 10.95 5.50 10.68
C ALA A 1 10.55 6.97 10.62
N VAL A 2 10.33 7.66 11.77
CA VAL A 2 9.84 9.06 11.80
C VAL A 2 10.74 10.03 11.03
N VAL A 3 12.07 9.96 11.20
CA VAL A 3 13.03 10.81 10.49
C VAL A 3 12.93 10.64 8.97
N VAL A 4 12.84 9.39 8.49
CA VAL A 4 12.73 9.09 7.06
C VAL A 4 11.42 9.62 6.47
N ILE A 5 10.31 9.47 7.21
CA ILE A 5 9.01 10.01 6.81
C ILE A 5 9.05 11.53 6.77
N GLY A 6 9.60 12.18 7.81
CA GLY A 6 9.73 13.63 7.85
C GLY A 6 10.58 14.17 6.69
N TRP A 7 11.72 13.53 6.42
CA TRP A 7 12.58 13.87 5.30
C TRP A 7 11.86 13.72 3.95
N PHE A 8 11.17 12.59 3.73
CA PHE A 8 10.36 12.38 2.52
C PHE A 8 9.29 13.47 2.37
N LEU A 9 8.56 13.79 3.44
CA LEU A 9 7.52 14.83 3.41
C LEU A 9 8.08 16.22 3.09
N ALA A 10 9.29 16.54 3.55
CA ALA A 10 9.97 17.80 3.24
C ALA A 10 10.37 17.88 1.76
N HIS A 11 10.84 16.76 1.18
CA HIS A 11 11.47 16.72 -0.15
C HIS A 11 10.57 16.21 -1.29
N ARG A 12 9.31 15.82 -1.00
CA ARG A 12 8.40 15.19 -1.99
C ARG A 12 8.16 15.99 -3.27
N TYR A 13 8.39 17.30 -3.24
CA TYR A 13 8.25 18.21 -4.39
C TYR A 13 9.59 18.59 -5.03
N ASP A 14 10.69 18.04 -4.57
CA ASP A 14 12.02 18.39 -5.06
C ASP A 14 12.31 17.83 -6.46
N GLY A 15 13.32 18.42 -7.09
CA GLY A 15 13.73 18.09 -8.43
C GLY A 15 12.88 18.75 -9.52
N ILE A 16 12.90 18.16 -10.70
CA ILE A 16 12.18 18.68 -11.86
C ILE A 16 10.70 18.35 -11.73
N ARG A 17 9.83 19.32 -11.96
CA ARG A 17 8.39 19.08 -12.08
C ARG A 17 8.11 18.46 -13.44
N LEU A 18 7.67 17.20 -13.44
CA LEU A 18 7.41 16.43 -14.65
C LEU A 18 6.01 16.68 -15.23
N TRP A 19 5.02 16.87 -14.32
CA TRP A 19 3.64 17.23 -14.67
C TRP A 19 2.94 17.96 -13.52
N ASN A 20 1.81 18.58 -13.85
CA ASN A 20 0.90 19.17 -12.88
C ASN A 20 -0.55 18.81 -13.22
N LEU A 21 -1.09 17.85 -12.51
CA LEU A 21 -2.46 17.39 -12.69
C LEU A 21 -3.41 17.90 -11.62
N GLN A 22 -2.94 18.73 -10.68
CA GLN A 22 -3.74 19.21 -9.54
C GLN A 22 -4.95 20.05 -9.96
N GLY A 23 -4.86 20.76 -11.09
CA GLY A 23 -5.97 21.56 -11.65
C GLY A 23 -6.89 20.80 -12.62
N VAL A 24 -6.60 19.52 -12.90
CA VAL A 24 -7.42 18.74 -13.84
C VAL A 24 -8.71 18.29 -13.17
N PRO A 25 -9.89 18.58 -13.76
CA PRO A 25 -11.16 18.13 -13.24
C PRO A 25 -11.20 16.62 -13.04
N GLY A 26 -11.68 16.18 -11.87
CA GLY A 26 -11.75 14.74 -11.53
C GLY A 26 -10.46 14.15 -10.94
N MET A 27 -9.31 14.85 -10.99
CA MET A 27 -8.06 14.32 -10.44
C MET A 27 -8.09 14.12 -8.93
N VAL A 28 -8.67 15.07 -8.20
CA VAL A 28 -8.79 14.96 -6.73
C VAL A 28 -9.55 13.71 -6.32
N PRO A 29 -10.79 13.46 -6.77
CA PRO A 29 -11.50 12.22 -6.42
C PRO A 29 -10.77 10.97 -6.91
N LEU A 30 -10.15 10.99 -8.09
CA LEU A 30 -9.37 9.85 -8.61
C LEU A 30 -8.24 9.46 -7.64
N VAL A 31 -7.46 10.43 -7.20
CA VAL A 31 -6.34 10.21 -6.26
C VAL A 31 -6.86 9.71 -4.91
N TRP A 32 -7.95 10.28 -4.40
CA TRP A 32 -8.52 9.82 -3.12
C TRP A 32 -9.11 8.43 -3.20
N ILE A 33 -9.84 8.09 -4.26
CA ILE A 33 -10.37 6.73 -4.49
C ILE A 33 -9.22 5.74 -4.62
N GLY A 34 -8.21 6.04 -5.44
CA GLY A 34 -7.05 5.17 -5.61
C GLY A 34 -6.27 4.96 -4.32
N THR A 35 -6.10 6.03 -3.53
CA THR A 35 -5.47 5.94 -2.21
C THR A 35 -6.31 5.12 -1.22
N ALA A 36 -7.63 5.31 -1.20
CA ALA A 36 -8.52 4.50 -0.36
C ALA A 36 -8.45 3.00 -0.73
N ILE A 37 -8.47 2.68 -2.02
CA ILE A 37 -8.29 1.30 -2.50
C ILE A 37 -6.91 0.77 -2.09
N SER A 38 -5.85 1.57 -2.22
CA SER A 38 -4.51 1.21 -1.75
C SER A 38 -4.53 0.78 -0.28
N PHE A 39 -5.18 1.55 0.59
CA PHE A 39 -5.30 1.22 2.02
C PHE A 39 -6.12 -0.03 2.29
N LEU A 40 -7.16 -0.31 1.49
CA LEU A 40 -7.91 -1.56 1.60
C LEU A 40 -7.03 -2.79 1.33
N PHE A 41 -5.99 -2.66 0.50
CA PHE A 41 -5.00 -3.71 0.28
C PHE A 41 -3.89 -3.71 1.33
N LEU A 42 -3.37 -2.55 1.74
CA LEU A 42 -2.25 -2.42 2.67
C LEU A 42 -2.62 -2.82 4.09
N TYR A 43 -3.77 -2.38 4.58
CA TYR A 43 -4.13 -2.49 5.98
C TYR A 43 -4.36 -3.93 6.44
N PRO A 44 -5.16 -4.77 5.73
CA PRO A 44 -5.33 -6.17 6.10
C PRO A 44 -4.06 -7.00 5.98
N ALA A 45 -3.18 -6.61 5.07
CA ALA A 45 -1.91 -7.31 4.85
C ALA A 45 -0.86 -6.98 5.91
N THR A 46 -0.88 -5.75 6.44
CA THR A 46 0.08 -5.28 7.45
C THR A 46 -0.37 -5.62 8.86
N TYR A 47 -1.67 -5.49 9.10
CA TYR A 47 -2.29 -5.79 10.39
C TYR A 47 -3.29 -6.91 10.18
N ASN A 48 -2.91 -8.14 10.50
CA ASN A 48 -3.87 -9.23 10.52
C ASN A 48 -4.78 -9.07 11.74
N LEU A 49 -5.67 -8.07 11.66
CA LEU A 49 -6.61 -7.71 12.73
C LEU A 49 -7.58 -8.83 13.11
N LEU A 50 -7.68 -9.86 12.26
CA LEU A 50 -8.49 -11.03 12.53
C LEU A 50 -7.83 -11.97 13.53
N GLU A 51 -6.52 -11.83 13.75
CA GLU A 51 -5.76 -12.64 14.67
C GLU A 51 -4.85 -11.75 15.55
N ILE A 52 -5.41 -11.05 16.53
CA ILE A 52 -4.61 -10.36 17.55
C ILE A 52 -3.48 -11.26 18.11
N PRO A 53 -3.69 -12.58 18.34
CA PRO A 53 -2.60 -13.48 18.66
C PRO A 53 -1.50 -13.59 17.61
N ALA A 54 -1.78 -13.35 16.33
CA ALA A 54 -0.77 -13.38 15.28
C ALA A 54 0.16 -12.18 15.30
N VAL A 55 -0.26 -11.04 15.88
CA VAL A 55 0.60 -9.88 16.13
C VAL A 55 1.62 -10.19 17.24
N LEU A 56 1.20 -10.93 18.27
CA LEU A 56 2.04 -11.32 19.39
C LEU A 56 2.92 -12.54 19.09
N LYS A 57 2.45 -13.44 18.23
CA LYS A 57 3.18 -14.63 17.77
C LYS A 57 3.01 -14.77 16.25
N PRO A 58 3.77 -14.05 15.44
CA PRO A 58 3.64 -14.09 13.99
C PRO A 58 3.93 -15.51 13.49
N GLN A 59 2.90 -16.22 13.08
CA GLN A 59 3.00 -17.50 12.40
C GLN A 59 2.75 -17.29 10.91
N VAL A 60 3.67 -17.75 10.10
CA VAL A 60 3.44 -17.81 8.66
C VAL A 60 2.48 -18.97 8.39
N ARG A 61 1.27 -18.64 7.97
CA ARG A 61 0.23 -19.61 7.61
C ARG A 61 -0.13 -19.47 6.13
N LEU A 62 -0.40 -20.58 5.48
CA LEU A 62 -0.99 -20.59 4.16
C LEU A 62 -2.50 -20.48 4.29
N TYR A 63 -3.11 -19.47 3.71
CA TYR A 63 -4.56 -19.29 3.70
C TYR A 63 -5.00 -18.53 2.45
N ALA A 64 -6.19 -18.83 1.97
CA ALA A 64 -6.83 -18.16 0.83
C ALA A 64 -8.20 -17.63 1.26
N THR A 65 -8.21 -16.61 2.16
CA THR A 65 -9.43 -15.96 2.67
C THR A 65 -9.34 -14.45 2.52
N GLY A 66 -10.47 -13.78 2.45
CA GLY A 66 -10.56 -12.33 2.37
C GLY A 66 -9.75 -11.76 1.21
N ILE A 67 -8.90 -10.77 1.50
CA ILE A 67 -8.10 -10.06 0.50
C ILE A 67 -7.12 -10.99 -0.27
N ILE A 68 -6.72 -12.12 0.31
CA ILE A 68 -5.83 -13.10 -0.36
C ILE A 68 -6.53 -13.79 -1.53
N ARG A 69 -7.87 -13.87 -1.52
CA ARG A 69 -8.64 -14.36 -2.67
C ARG A 69 -8.54 -13.41 -3.87
N ILE A 70 -8.36 -12.12 -3.61
CA ILE A 70 -8.20 -11.09 -4.64
C ILE A 70 -6.76 -11.08 -5.15
N SER A 71 -5.78 -11.06 -4.24
CA SER A 71 -4.35 -11.15 -4.57
C SER A 71 -3.60 -11.80 -3.41
N ARG A 72 -2.69 -12.75 -3.70
CA ARG A 72 -1.86 -13.35 -2.65
C ARG A 72 -0.75 -12.43 -2.13
N HIS A 73 -0.52 -11.28 -2.79
CA HIS A 73 0.40 -10.23 -2.34
C HIS A 73 -0.29 -8.87 -2.22
N PRO A 74 -1.31 -8.75 -1.36
CA PRO A 74 -2.11 -7.52 -1.27
C PRO A 74 -1.27 -6.30 -0.87
N GLN A 75 -0.25 -6.47 -0.03
CA GLN A 75 0.65 -5.39 0.36
C GLN A 75 1.38 -4.78 -0.84
N ALA A 76 1.86 -5.60 -1.78
CA ALA A 76 2.52 -5.10 -2.98
C ALA A 76 1.54 -4.32 -3.87
N ILE A 77 0.32 -4.83 -4.05
CA ILE A 77 -0.73 -4.15 -4.82
C ILE A 77 -1.08 -2.80 -4.19
N GLY A 78 -1.31 -2.78 -2.88
CA GLY A 78 -1.60 -1.54 -2.17
C GLY A 78 -0.47 -0.52 -2.31
N GLN A 79 0.78 -0.94 -2.18
CA GLN A 79 1.93 -0.04 -2.33
C GLN A 79 2.08 0.49 -3.76
N ILE A 80 1.85 -0.35 -4.77
CA ILE A 80 1.87 0.10 -6.17
C ILE A 80 0.78 1.15 -6.42
N LEU A 81 -0.44 0.91 -5.95
CA LEU A 81 -1.54 1.88 -6.06
C LEU A 81 -1.23 3.19 -5.33
N TRP A 82 -0.65 3.11 -4.12
CA TRP A 82 -0.19 4.28 -3.39
C TRP A 82 0.84 5.08 -4.18
N CYS A 83 1.85 4.41 -4.74
CA CYS A 83 2.88 5.04 -5.56
C CYS A 83 2.29 5.73 -6.79
N VAL A 84 1.40 5.07 -7.52
CA VAL A 84 0.77 5.62 -8.72
C VAL A 84 -0.04 6.88 -8.37
N THR A 85 -0.91 6.82 -7.36
CA THR A 85 -1.76 7.96 -6.99
C THR A 85 -0.94 9.15 -6.48
N HIS A 86 0.11 8.91 -5.70
CA HIS A 86 0.96 9.98 -5.18
C HIS A 86 1.89 10.55 -6.26
N ALA A 87 2.42 9.73 -7.16
CA ALA A 87 3.19 10.21 -8.29
C ALA A 87 2.35 11.10 -9.21
N LEU A 88 1.12 10.69 -9.54
CA LEU A 88 0.18 11.49 -10.32
C LEU A 88 -0.11 12.85 -9.67
N TRP A 89 -0.32 12.88 -8.36
CA TRP A 89 -0.64 14.10 -7.63
C TRP A 89 0.55 15.04 -7.47
N ILE A 90 1.72 14.50 -7.11
CA ILE A 90 2.90 15.29 -6.77
C ILE A 90 3.66 15.73 -8.01
N GLY A 91 3.87 14.85 -8.98
CA GLY A 91 4.45 15.16 -10.28
C GLY A 91 5.92 15.58 -10.27
N SER A 92 6.69 15.32 -9.20
CA SER A 92 8.11 15.63 -9.11
C SER A 92 9.00 14.44 -9.50
N SER A 93 10.21 14.72 -9.98
CA SER A 93 11.18 13.68 -10.28
C SER A 93 11.62 12.92 -9.03
N PHE A 94 11.73 13.59 -7.89
CA PHE A 94 11.99 12.95 -6.60
C PHE A 94 10.91 11.91 -6.27
N MET A 95 9.63 12.29 -6.39
CA MET A 95 8.52 11.38 -6.12
C MET A 95 8.51 10.20 -7.09
N LEU A 96 8.78 10.45 -8.37
CA LEU A 96 8.83 9.38 -9.38
C LEU A 96 9.92 8.35 -9.09
N VAL A 97 11.14 8.81 -8.79
CA VAL A 97 12.27 7.93 -8.42
C VAL A 97 11.96 7.13 -7.16
N THR A 98 11.38 7.80 -6.15
CA THR A 98 10.96 7.13 -4.90
C THR A 98 9.93 6.04 -5.18
N CYS A 99 8.93 6.32 -6.03
CA CYS A 99 7.91 5.35 -6.40
C CYS A 99 8.50 4.16 -7.18
N ILE A 100 9.40 4.41 -8.12
CA ILE A 100 10.09 3.35 -8.87
C ILE A 100 10.87 2.44 -7.91
N GLY A 101 11.62 3.03 -6.96
CA GLY A 101 12.36 2.28 -5.96
C GLY A 101 11.45 1.44 -5.04
N LEU A 102 10.34 2.02 -4.57
CA LEU A 102 9.37 1.30 -3.73
C LEU A 102 8.67 0.18 -4.51
N ILE A 103 8.25 0.41 -5.75
CA ILE A 103 7.64 -0.61 -6.59
C ILE A 103 8.65 -1.75 -6.84
N GLY A 104 9.89 -1.43 -7.20
CA GLY A 104 10.95 -2.42 -7.40
C GLY A 104 11.20 -3.26 -6.14
N HIS A 105 11.24 -2.61 -4.97
CA HIS A 105 11.36 -3.28 -3.68
C HIS A 105 10.20 -4.27 -3.44
N HIS A 106 8.95 -3.86 -3.68
CA HIS A 106 7.80 -4.73 -3.48
C HIS A 106 7.72 -5.88 -4.49
N LEU A 107 8.09 -5.65 -5.75
CA LEU A 107 8.18 -6.72 -6.75
C LEU A 107 9.26 -7.75 -6.37
N PHE A 108 10.41 -7.29 -5.90
CA PHE A 108 11.43 -8.17 -5.34
C PHE A 108 10.92 -8.95 -4.12
N ALA A 109 10.20 -8.27 -3.21
CA ALA A 109 9.63 -8.91 -2.02
C ALA A 109 8.58 -9.97 -2.37
N VAL A 110 7.76 -9.76 -3.40
CA VAL A 110 6.83 -10.76 -3.96
C VAL A 110 7.58 -12.00 -4.44
N TRP A 111 8.58 -11.80 -5.31
CA TRP A 111 9.39 -12.91 -5.83
C TRP A 111 10.13 -13.68 -4.72
N HIS A 112 10.79 -12.95 -3.82
CA HIS A 112 11.51 -13.56 -2.71
C HIS A 112 10.57 -14.24 -1.71
N GLY A 113 9.41 -13.63 -1.43
CA GLY A 113 8.38 -14.17 -0.57
C GLY A 113 7.84 -15.50 -1.07
N ASP A 114 7.50 -15.59 -2.35
CA ASP A 114 7.04 -16.83 -2.99
C ASP A 114 8.11 -17.94 -2.89
N ARG A 115 9.39 -17.60 -3.11
CA ARG A 115 10.49 -18.57 -2.95
C ARG A 115 10.62 -19.09 -1.52
N ARG A 116 10.51 -18.21 -0.53
CA ARG A 116 10.58 -18.59 0.89
C ARG A 116 9.39 -19.47 1.30
N LEU A 117 8.18 -19.12 0.84
CA LEU A 117 6.98 -19.91 1.12
C LEU A 117 7.07 -21.29 0.49
N ARG A 118 7.55 -21.38 -0.76
CA ARG A 118 7.80 -22.66 -1.44
C ARG A 118 8.83 -23.50 -0.68
N ALA A 119 9.96 -22.94 -0.28
CA ALA A 119 10.99 -23.64 0.47
C ALA A 119 10.50 -24.15 1.84
N ARG A 120 9.54 -23.44 2.46
CA ARG A 120 9.01 -23.77 3.78
C ARG A 120 7.84 -24.76 3.74
N PHE A 121 6.95 -24.63 2.77
CA PHE A 121 5.66 -25.34 2.73
C PHE A 121 5.52 -26.32 1.56
N GLY A 122 6.48 -26.33 0.62
CA GLY A 122 6.45 -27.28 -0.51
C GLY A 122 5.13 -27.28 -1.27
N ASP A 123 4.52 -28.45 -1.36
CA ASP A 123 3.28 -28.69 -2.12
C ASP A 123 2.11 -27.85 -1.61
N GLY A 124 2.02 -27.59 -0.31
CA GLY A 124 0.97 -26.71 0.24
C GLY A 124 1.03 -25.29 -0.31
N PHE A 125 2.24 -24.77 -0.59
CA PHE A 125 2.36 -23.47 -1.25
C PHE A 125 2.01 -23.55 -2.75
N GLU A 126 2.37 -24.62 -3.44
CA GLU A 126 1.99 -24.80 -4.85
C GLU A 126 0.46 -24.89 -5.01
N GLU A 127 -0.24 -25.56 -4.10
CA GLU A 127 -1.69 -25.58 -4.06
C GLU A 127 -2.28 -24.18 -3.85
N LEU A 128 -1.77 -23.42 -2.87
CA LEU A 128 -2.18 -22.02 -2.66
C LEU A 128 -1.96 -21.18 -3.92
N LYS A 129 -0.80 -21.33 -4.56
CA LYS A 129 -0.41 -20.61 -5.77
C LYS A 129 -1.32 -20.96 -6.96
N ALA A 130 -1.70 -22.23 -7.10
CA ALA A 130 -2.62 -22.68 -8.13
C ALA A 130 -4.00 -22.02 -8.00
N ASN A 131 -4.48 -21.83 -6.76
CA ASN A 131 -5.79 -21.27 -6.45
C ASN A 131 -5.81 -19.74 -6.25
N THR A 132 -4.66 -19.06 -6.34
CA THR A 132 -4.56 -17.60 -6.15
C THR A 132 -3.73 -16.96 -7.24
N SER A 133 -3.76 -15.62 -7.31
CA SER A 133 -2.94 -14.85 -8.25
C SER A 133 -2.19 -13.72 -7.54
N VAL A 134 -1.07 -13.26 -8.11
CA VAL A 134 -0.44 -11.98 -7.76
C VAL A 134 -1.26 -10.83 -8.33
N VAL A 135 -1.72 -10.98 -9.58
CA VAL A 135 -2.57 -9.98 -10.25
C VAL A 135 -3.96 -9.98 -9.62
N PRO A 136 -4.45 -8.82 -9.15
CA PRO A 136 -5.76 -8.73 -8.51
C PRO A 136 -6.88 -9.28 -9.39
N PHE A 137 -7.78 -10.04 -8.78
CA PHE A 137 -8.96 -10.66 -9.38
C PHE A 137 -8.67 -11.71 -10.47
N LEU A 138 -7.45 -11.91 -10.94
CA LEU A 138 -7.17 -12.84 -12.04
C LEU A 138 -7.60 -14.28 -11.71
N ALA A 139 -7.33 -14.77 -10.50
CA ALA A 139 -7.75 -16.12 -10.09
C ALA A 139 -9.29 -16.24 -9.97
N VAL A 140 -9.99 -15.13 -9.74
CA VAL A 140 -11.47 -15.09 -9.72
C VAL A 140 -12.03 -15.10 -11.14
N ILE A 141 -11.44 -14.30 -12.03
CA ILE A 141 -11.86 -14.18 -13.43
C ILE A 141 -11.69 -15.50 -14.18
N ASP A 142 -10.59 -16.21 -13.93
CA ASP A 142 -10.30 -17.50 -14.57
C ASP A 142 -10.93 -18.71 -13.85
N GLY A 143 -11.75 -18.47 -12.82
CA GLY A 143 -12.54 -19.49 -12.13
C GLY A 143 -11.79 -20.35 -11.12
N ARG A 144 -10.49 -20.10 -10.88
CA ARG A 144 -9.69 -20.83 -9.88
C ARG A 144 -10.01 -20.45 -8.44
N GLN A 145 -10.63 -19.28 -8.22
CA GLN A 145 -10.98 -18.76 -6.90
C GLN A 145 -12.41 -18.20 -6.90
N GLN A 146 -13.09 -18.34 -5.77
CA GLN A 146 -14.41 -17.75 -5.53
C GLN A 146 -14.31 -16.70 -4.42
N LEU A 147 -14.98 -15.54 -4.60
CA LEU A 147 -15.09 -14.53 -3.57
C LEU A 147 -16.23 -14.89 -2.60
N ASP A 148 -15.90 -14.94 -1.32
CA ASP A 148 -16.91 -14.97 -0.27
C ASP A 148 -17.03 -13.56 0.34
N TRP A 149 -18.10 -12.85 -0.04
CA TRP A 149 -18.35 -11.48 0.42
C TRP A 149 -18.54 -11.37 1.93
N ARG A 150 -18.93 -12.47 2.59
CA ARG A 150 -19.08 -12.51 4.06
C ARG A 150 -17.74 -12.33 4.77
N GLU A 151 -16.64 -12.74 4.13
CA GLU A 151 -15.29 -12.53 4.67
C GLU A 151 -14.91 -11.04 4.75
N PHE A 152 -15.51 -10.19 3.90
CA PHE A 152 -15.28 -8.75 3.87
C PHE A 152 -16.23 -7.96 4.78
N LEU A 153 -17.30 -8.58 5.31
CA LEU A 153 -18.28 -7.94 6.20
C LEU A 153 -17.98 -8.16 7.69
N ARG A 154 -16.81 -8.67 8.03
CA ARG A 154 -16.42 -8.91 9.43
C ARG A 154 -16.17 -7.60 10.16
N PRO A 155 -16.40 -7.52 11.50
CA PRO A 155 -16.20 -6.29 12.30
C PRO A 155 -14.81 -5.68 12.16
N ALA A 156 -13.77 -6.50 11.93
CA ALA A 156 -12.42 -6.02 11.66
C ALA A 156 -12.32 -5.12 10.41
N GLN A 157 -13.21 -5.29 9.44
CA GLN A 157 -13.25 -4.45 8.24
C GLN A 157 -13.77 -3.03 8.52
N LEU A 158 -14.62 -2.87 9.54
CA LEU A 158 -15.02 -1.54 10.03
C LEU A 158 -13.80 -0.75 10.54
N GLY A 159 -12.87 -1.42 11.19
CA GLY A 159 -11.59 -0.84 11.61
C GLY A 159 -10.80 -0.28 10.43
N ILE A 160 -10.83 -0.94 9.27
CA ILE A 160 -10.17 -0.46 8.06
C ILE A 160 -10.84 0.82 7.54
N VAL A 161 -12.17 0.85 7.47
CA VAL A 161 -12.93 2.03 7.03
C VAL A 161 -12.66 3.21 7.95
N ILE A 162 -12.66 2.98 9.26
CA ILE A 162 -12.33 4.01 10.26
C ILE A 162 -10.90 4.51 10.06
N ALA A 163 -9.93 3.60 9.87
CA ALA A 163 -8.53 3.97 9.66
C ALA A 163 -8.35 4.79 8.37
N VAL A 164 -9.02 4.42 7.27
CA VAL A 164 -9.03 5.20 6.03
C VAL A 164 -9.61 6.59 6.27
N GLY A 165 -10.72 6.71 7.03
CA GLY A 165 -11.33 7.98 7.38
C GLY A 165 -10.41 8.86 8.24
N ILE A 166 -9.76 8.28 9.24
CA ILE A 166 -8.76 8.98 10.08
C ILE A 166 -7.59 9.45 9.22
N PHE A 167 -7.08 8.59 8.33
CA PHE A 167 -5.97 8.94 7.44
C PHE A 167 -6.34 10.05 6.47
N TRP A 168 -7.54 10.01 5.90
CA TRP A 168 -8.08 11.09 5.08
C TRP A 168 -8.15 12.41 5.85
N TRP A 169 -8.66 12.39 7.07
CA TRP A 169 -8.71 13.57 7.93
C TRP A 169 -7.30 14.07 8.30
N ALA A 170 -6.39 13.18 8.69
CA ALA A 170 -5.03 13.51 9.09
C ALA A 170 -4.15 13.99 7.92
N HIS A 171 -4.49 13.65 6.69
CA HIS A 171 -3.66 13.94 5.52
C HIS A 171 -3.40 15.45 5.32
N ARG A 172 -4.37 16.30 5.65
CA ARG A 172 -4.22 17.76 5.64
C ARG A 172 -3.10 18.24 6.59
N PHE A 173 -2.95 17.61 7.74
CA PHE A 173 -1.92 17.94 8.72
C PHE A 173 -0.55 17.39 8.30
N ILE A 174 -0.50 16.23 7.68
CA ILE A 174 0.72 15.63 7.13
C ILE A 174 1.35 16.56 6.08
N GLY A 175 0.52 17.16 5.23
CA GLY A 175 0.95 18.15 4.25
C GLY A 175 1.60 19.37 4.88
N THR A 176 0.97 19.92 5.92
CA THR A 176 1.46 21.10 6.66
C THR A 176 2.74 20.79 7.44
N ALA A 177 2.82 19.64 8.10
CA ALA A 177 4.03 19.22 8.83
C ALA A 177 5.25 19.12 7.91
N GLY A 178 5.09 18.62 6.70
CA GLY A 178 6.19 18.57 5.71
C GLY A 178 6.68 19.96 5.31
N ALA A 179 5.78 20.95 5.19
CA ALA A 179 6.16 22.33 4.91
C ALA A 179 6.92 22.97 6.09
N MET A 180 6.49 22.71 7.33
CA MET A 180 7.17 23.19 8.53
C MET A 180 8.60 22.62 8.65
N VAL A 181 8.79 21.33 8.44
CA VAL A 181 10.12 20.68 8.48
C VAL A 181 11.05 21.28 7.43
N ARG A 182 10.54 21.54 6.23
CA ARG A 182 11.32 22.17 5.16
C ARG A 182 11.75 23.60 5.52
N ASN A 183 10.83 24.40 6.05
CA ASN A 183 11.12 25.79 6.40
C ASN A 183 12.14 25.89 7.57
N SER A 184 12.00 25.06 8.61
CA SER A 184 12.95 25.02 9.71
C SER A 184 14.36 24.58 9.27
N ALA A 185 14.44 23.64 8.32
CA ALA A 185 15.73 23.22 7.76
C ALA A 185 16.38 24.34 6.93
N LEU A 186 15.61 25.11 6.16
CA LEU A 186 16.11 26.26 5.40
C LEU A 186 16.60 27.38 6.34
N GLU A 187 15.86 27.68 7.39
CA GLU A 187 16.27 28.68 8.41
C GLU A 187 17.57 28.29 9.10
N SER A 188 17.75 26.99 9.40
CA SER A 188 19.00 26.51 10.02
C SER A 188 20.23 26.52 9.09
N LEU A 189 20.01 26.61 7.77
CA LEU A 189 21.10 26.69 6.78
C LEU A 189 21.47 28.14 6.40
N LEU A 190 20.55 29.07 6.65
CA LEU A 190 20.74 30.50 6.31
C LEU A 190 21.16 31.38 7.51
N GLY A 191 21.07 30.85 8.72
CA GLY A 191 21.53 31.50 9.98
C GLY A 191 22.85 30.95 10.45
#